data_70a7285776ff63f00d398214ce179a81
#
_entry.id   70a7285776ff63f00d398214ce179a81
#
_cell.length_a   1.000
_cell.length_b   1.000
_cell.length_c   1.000
_cell.angle_alpha   90.00
_cell.angle_beta   90.00
_cell.angle_gamma   90.00
#
_symmetry.space_group_name_H-M   'P 1'
#
loop_
_entity.id
_entity.type
_entity.pdbx_description
1 polymer ?
#
loop_
_entity_poly.entity_id
_entity_poly.type
_entity_poly.pdbx_seq_one_letter_code
_entity_poly.pdbx_strand_id
1 'polypeptide(L)'
;MLQALTFYASRDKLGTVGLADKLEDMNRAAVRLCREVAGDDCLVAGNISLTWMYEPGSPKAKDIVRRTFDEQLAVQVEEGVDFVVGETYSYLGEALLAVECGKKTGLPTMVTVCFENKAVTTDGKTAAECAKALVDAGADIVGINCLRSPEHTLPLMEEMRKAVSVPLACQPVGYRTPKEAPDFTSLPQFPFELDLVQLSRKEMADYARRAKDLGVGYIGSCCGSVATHVREMARALGKAPAEARPWRVDYAKPMSAYEYYKHEGK
;
A
#
# COMPACT_ATOMS: atom_id res chain seq x y z
N MET A 1 3.73 1.73 -12.15
CA MET A 1 4.74 2.03 -11.11
C MET A 1 5.13 0.75 -10.41
N LEU A 2 6.41 0.61 -10.08
CA LEU A 2 6.94 -0.47 -9.25
C LEU A 2 7.49 0.12 -7.96
N GLN A 3 7.27 -0.56 -6.85
CA GLN A 3 7.73 -0.15 -5.52
C GLN A 3 8.85 -1.08 -5.08
N ALA A 4 9.97 -0.52 -4.66
CA ALA A 4 11.09 -1.31 -4.15
C ALA A 4 10.66 -2.07 -2.88
N LEU A 5 10.99 -3.36 -2.80
CA LEU A 5 10.62 -4.23 -1.69
C LEU A 5 11.54 -3.99 -0.48
N THR A 6 11.42 -2.81 0.12
CA THR A 6 12.29 -2.34 1.22
C THR A 6 11.57 -2.07 2.53
N PHE A 7 10.30 -2.50 2.67
CA PHE A 7 9.49 -2.31 3.87
C PHE A 7 10.18 -2.75 5.15
N TYR A 8 10.89 -3.88 5.12
CA TYR A 8 11.65 -4.42 6.26
C TYR A 8 13.17 -4.22 6.14
N ALA A 9 13.63 -3.38 5.21
CA ALA A 9 15.05 -3.17 4.95
C ALA A 9 15.67 -1.98 5.70
N SER A 10 15.09 -1.57 6.84
CA SER A 10 15.71 -0.65 7.78
C SER A 10 16.63 -1.38 8.77
N ARG A 11 17.61 -0.68 9.34
CA ARG A 11 18.63 -1.27 10.22
C ARG A 11 18.05 -1.98 11.44
N ASP A 12 17.03 -1.37 12.06
CA ASP A 12 16.35 -1.93 13.22
C ASP A 12 15.61 -3.23 12.88
N LYS A 13 14.84 -3.23 11.78
CA LYS A 13 14.09 -4.41 11.33
C LYS A 13 15.02 -5.54 10.89
N LEU A 14 16.02 -5.23 10.10
CA LEU A 14 17.05 -6.21 9.70
C LEU A 14 17.83 -6.72 10.90
N GLY A 15 18.03 -5.90 11.91
CA GLY A 15 18.68 -6.29 13.18
C GLY A 15 17.94 -7.39 13.92
N THR A 16 16.62 -7.50 13.80
CA THR A 16 15.81 -8.56 14.43
C THR A 16 16.15 -9.96 13.91
N VAL A 17 16.73 -10.03 12.71
CA VAL A 17 17.14 -11.30 12.06
C VAL A 17 18.66 -11.37 11.82
N GLY A 18 19.45 -10.50 12.47
CA GLY A 18 20.91 -10.50 12.40
C GLY A 18 21.49 -9.94 11.10
N LEU A 19 20.72 -9.15 10.32
CA LEU A 19 21.10 -8.60 9.02
C LEU A 19 21.23 -7.07 9.02
N ALA A 20 21.46 -6.42 10.16
CA ALA A 20 21.55 -4.97 10.28
C ALA A 20 22.63 -4.33 9.37
N ASP A 21 23.74 -5.06 9.13
CA ASP A 21 24.82 -4.66 8.23
C ASP A 21 24.49 -4.77 6.73
N LYS A 22 23.34 -5.39 6.39
CA LYS A 22 22.87 -5.57 5.01
C LYS A 22 21.91 -4.49 4.52
N LEU A 23 21.69 -3.42 5.28
CA LEU A 23 20.78 -2.34 4.90
C LEU A 23 21.07 -1.81 3.50
N GLU A 24 22.32 -1.41 3.22
CA GLU A 24 22.68 -0.85 1.92
C GLU A 24 22.53 -1.88 0.79
N ASP A 25 23.10 -3.07 0.95
CA ASP A 25 23.04 -4.14 -0.05
C ASP A 25 21.59 -4.45 -0.44
N MET A 26 20.69 -4.57 0.54
CA MET A 26 19.28 -4.93 0.31
C MET A 26 18.49 -3.79 -0.34
N ASN A 27 18.67 -2.55 0.12
CA ASN A 27 17.99 -1.41 -0.48
C ASN A 27 18.46 -1.21 -1.93
N ARG A 28 19.78 -1.27 -2.21
CA ARG A 28 20.33 -1.18 -3.58
C ARG A 28 19.77 -2.28 -4.48
N ALA A 29 19.84 -3.53 -4.03
CA ALA A 29 19.36 -4.67 -4.82
C ALA A 29 17.86 -4.54 -5.14
N ALA A 30 17.03 -4.11 -4.17
CA ALA A 30 15.60 -3.94 -4.39
C ALA A 30 15.30 -2.84 -5.44
N VAL A 31 15.97 -1.70 -5.39
CA VAL A 31 15.80 -0.62 -6.39
C VAL A 31 16.27 -1.07 -7.76
N ARG A 32 17.45 -1.69 -7.87
CA ARG A 32 18.00 -2.19 -9.14
C ARG A 32 17.07 -3.21 -9.80
N LEU A 33 16.56 -4.15 -9.02
CA LEU A 33 15.59 -5.14 -9.52
C LEU A 33 14.31 -4.47 -10.06
N CYS A 34 13.78 -3.48 -9.33
CA CYS A 34 12.63 -2.72 -9.83
C CYS A 34 12.97 -1.96 -11.11
N ARG A 35 14.14 -1.34 -11.19
CA ARG A 35 14.57 -0.59 -12.38
C ARG A 35 14.78 -1.50 -13.59
N GLU A 36 15.35 -2.69 -13.40
CA GLU A 36 15.48 -3.71 -14.44
C GLU A 36 14.13 -4.11 -15.05
N VAL A 37 13.13 -4.33 -14.18
CA VAL A 37 11.77 -4.73 -14.61
C VAL A 37 10.98 -3.55 -15.18
N ALA A 38 11.17 -2.34 -14.63
CA ALA A 38 10.45 -1.12 -15.05
C ALA A 38 10.84 -0.67 -16.45
N GLY A 39 12.11 -0.84 -16.83
CA GLY A 39 12.64 -0.22 -18.04
C GLY A 39 12.34 1.28 -18.04
N ASP A 40 11.96 1.79 -19.21
CA ASP A 40 11.53 3.18 -19.40
C ASP A 40 10.00 3.38 -19.24
N ASP A 41 9.25 2.30 -19.09
CA ASP A 41 7.79 2.33 -19.11
C ASP A 41 7.14 2.61 -17.75
N CYS A 42 7.88 2.39 -16.65
CA CYS A 42 7.34 2.48 -15.29
C CYS A 42 8.22 3.32 -14.37
N LEU A 43 7.58 4.15 -13.54
CA LEU A 43 8.25 4.81 -12.42
C LEU A 43 8.61 3.79 -11.33
N VAL A 44 9.76 4.00 -10.69
CA VAL A 44 10.23 3.21 -9.54
C VAL A 44 10.16 4.04 -8.27
N ALA A 45 9.46 3.53 -7.27
CA ALA A 45 9.35 4.14 -5.96
C ALA A 45 10.38 3.57 -4.99
N GLY A 46 11.08 4.45 -4.27
CA GLY A 46 11.72 4.10 -3.01
C GLY A 46 10.66 3.90 -1.93
N ASN A 47 10.94 3.08 -0.93
CA ASN A 47 9.97 2.77 0.11
C ASN A 47 10.58 2.84 1.51
N ILE A 48 9.90 3.56 2.40
CA ILE A 48 10.07 3.55 3.86
C ILE A 48 8.73 3.26 4.52
N SER A 49 8.75 2.74 5.74
CA SER A 49 7.53 2.30 6.44
C SER A 49 7.62 2.54 7.94
N LEU A 50 6.51 2.36 8.65
CA LEU A 50 6.47 2.48 10.13
C LEU A 50 7.68 1.77 10.78
N THR A 51 8.16 2.33 11.90
CA THR A 51 9.38 1.84 12.54
C THR A 51 9.14 1.04 13.81
N TRP A 52 7.95 1.11 14.41
CA TRP A 52 7.64 0.67 15.79
C TRP A 52 8.50 1.33 16.88
N MET A 53 9.31 2.33 16.50
CA MET A 53 10.13 3.11 17.44
C MET A 53 9.54 4.49 17.74
N TYR A 54 8.48 4.86 17.01
CA TYR A 54 7.81 6.14 17.20
C TYR A 54 7.07 6.16 18.54
N GLU A 55 7.34 7.21 19.32
CA GLU A 55 6.68 7.48 20.59
C GLU A 55 6.15 8.92 20.60
N PRO A 56 4.83 9.11 20.72
CA PRO A 56 4.25 10.45 20.83
C PRO A 56 4.85 11.25 21.98
N GLY A 57 5.22 12.52 21.71
CA GLY A 57 5.79 13.40 22.74
C GLY A 57 7.27 13.20 23.04
N SER A 58 7.93 12.14 22.53
CA SER A 58 9.35 11.88 22.75
C SER A 58 10.23 12.49 21.63
N PRO A 59 10.98 13.59 21.85
CA PRO A 59 11.92 14.12 20.87
C PRO A 59 12.97 13.10 20.45
N LYS A 60 13.48 12.32 21.41
CA LYS A 60 14.48 11.26 21.15
C LYS A 60 13.95 10.19 20.19
N ALA A 61 12.72 9.71 20.39
CA ALA A 61 12.10 8.74 19.50
C ALA A 61 11.93 9.31 18.09
N LYS A 62 11.48 10.55 17.97
CA LYS A 62 11.36 11.24 16.67
C LYS A 62 12.69 11.36 15.93
N ASP A 63 13.78 11.66 16.65
CA ASP A 63 15.13 11.76 16.06
C ASP A 63 15.65 10.38 15.61
N ILE A 64 15.32 9.32 16.34
CA ILE A 64 15.63 7.95 15.92
C ILE A 64 14.88 7.61 14.62
N VAL A 65 13.58 7.87 14.57
CA VAL A 65 12.76 7.63 13.37
C VAL A 65 13.28 8.40 12.16
N ARG A 66 13.60 9.71 12.31
CA ARG A 66 14.19 10.51 11.22
C ARG A 66 15.47 9.88 10.68
N ARG A 67 16.40 9.50 11.57
CA ARG A 67 17.66 8.87 11.14
C ARG A 67 17.43 7.56 10.41
N THR A 68 16.48 6.75 10.87
CA THR A 68 16.12 5.49 10.21
C THR A 68 15.58 5.73 8.79
N PHE A 69 14.71 6.73 8.61
CA PHE A 69 14.21 7.09 7.29
C PHE A 69 15.29 7.69 6.40
N ASP A 70 16.07 8.66 6.92
CA ASP A 70 17.15 9.30 6.17
C ASP A 70 18.20 8.28 5.70
N GLU A 71 18.56 7.28 6.54
CA GLU A 71 19.51 6.22 6.19
C GLU A 71 19.02 5.34 5.02
N GLN A 72 17.76 4.90 5.04
CA GLN A 72 17.19 4.14 3.93
C GLN A 72 17.04 4.97 2.66
N LEU A 73 16.51 6.18 2.78
CA LEU A 73 16.27 7.06 1.64
C LEU A 73 17.56 7.47 0.95
N ALA A 74 18.65 7.69 1.69
CA ALA A 74 19.95 8.04 1.10
C ALA A 74 20.39 6.97 0.07
N VAL A 75 20.29 5.70 0.43
CA VAL A 75 20.66 4.58 -0.46
C VAL A 75 19.71 4.47 -1.66
N GLN A 76 18.41 4.61 -1.43
CA GLN A 76 17.40 4.46 -2.48
C GLN A 76 17.47 5.60 -3.51
N VAL A 77 17.70 6.84 -3.04
CA VAL A 77 17.87 8.01 -3.90
C VAL A 77 19.15 7.91 -4.73
N GLU A 78 20.25 7.45 -4.15
CA GLU A 78 21.50 7.20 -4.87
C GLU A 78 21.32 6.18 -6.01
N GLU A 79 20.48 5.17 -5.82
CA GLU A 79 20.12 4.18 -6.85
C GLU A 79 19.09 4.70 -7.87
N GLY A 80 18.64 5.93 -7.75
CA GLY A 80 17.84 6.61 -8.78
C GLY A 80 16.35 6.25 -8.76
N VAL A 81 15.71 6.21 -7.59
CA VAL A 81 14.25 6.14 -7.51
C VAL A 81 13.61 7.43 -8.03
N ASP A 82 12.41 7.32 -8.61
CA ASP A 82 11.70 8.46 -9.20
C ASP A 82 10.87 9.25 -8.18
N PHE A 83 10.43 8.58 -7.11
CA PHE A 83 9.67 9.18 -6.00
C PHE A 83 9.78 8.32 -4.73
N VAL A 84 9.34 8.88 -3.61
CA VAL A 84 9.36 8.24 -2.30
C VAL A 84 7.95 7.83 -1.89
N VAL A 85 7.82 6.61 -1.36
CA VAL A 85 6.61 6.10 -0.70
C VAL A 85 6.91 5.87 0.77
N GLY A 86 6.22 6.58 1.66
CA GLY A 86 6.14 6.27 3.07
C GLY A 86 4.79 5.60 3.36
N GLU A 87 4.81 4.39 3.93
CA GLU A 87 3.57 3.61 4.04
C GLU A 87 3.32 2.97 5.41
N THR A 88 2.04 2.70 5.66
CA THR A 88 1.53 1.90 6.79
C THR A 88 1.77 2.57 8.16
N TYR A 89 1.62 3.89 8.24
CA TYR A 89 1.74 4.60 9.51
C TYR A 89 0.43 4.54 10.30
N SER A 90 0.49 3.96 11.50
CA SER A 90 -0.63 3.96 12.44
C SER A 90 -0.71 5.25 13.28
N TYR A 91 0.37 6.03 13.33
CA TYR A 91 0.43 7.35 13.96
C TYR A 91 0.61 8.44 12.92
N LEU A 92 -0.26 9.46 12.94
CA LEU A 92 -0.09 10.64 12.09
C LEU A 92 1.26 11.31 12.34
N GLY A 93 1.70 11.37 13.61
CA GLY A 93 2.98 11.99 13.94
C GLY A 93 4.18 11.31 13.30
N GLU A 94 4.20 9.99 13.14
CA GLU A 94 5.25 9.26 12.41
C GLU A 94 5.14 9.50 10.89
N ALA A 95 3.93 9.50 10.35
CA ALA A 95 3.68 9.82 8.94
C ALA A 95 4.20 11.22 8.56
N LEU A 96 4.07 12.20 9.44
CA LEU A 96 4.62 13.55 9.23
C LEU A 96 6.16 13.57 9.19
N LEU A 97 6.83 12.72 9.97
CA LEU A 97 8.30 12.55 9.87
C LEU A 97 8.69 11.92 8.52
N ALA A 98 7.87 10.99 8.00
CA ALA A 98 8.10 10.43 6.67
C ALA A 98 7.95 11.48 5.57
N VAL A 99 6.97 12.39 5.67
CA VAL A 99 6.87 13.55 4.75
C VAL A 99 8.12 14.41 4.86
N GLU A 100 8.53 14.78 6.07
CA GLU A 100 9.73 15.60 6.31
C GLU A 100 10.97 14.97 5.64
N CYS A 101 11.24 13.70 5.89
CA CYS A 101 12.42 13.02 5.34
C CYS A 101 12.30 12.81 3.82
N GLY A 102 11.12 12.45 3.30
CA GLY A 102 10.88 12.33 1.87
C GLY A 102 11.10 13.65 1.13
N LYS A 103 10.58 14.75 1.63
CA LYS A 103 10.75 16.08 0.99
C LYS A 103 12.20 16.58 1.02
N LYS A 104 13.03 16.18 1.99
CA LYS A 104 14.47 16.48 1.98
C LYS A 104 15.20 15.89 0.79
N THR A 105 14.69 14.81 0.20
CA THR A 105 15.29 14.18 -0.98
C THR A 105 15.12 15.01 -2.26
N GLY A 106 14.21 15.97 -2.27
CA GLY A 106 13.81 16.73 -3.46
C GLY A 106 12.87 15.97 -4.41
N LEU A 107 12.52 14.72 -4.11
CA LEU A 107 11.63 13.89 -4.92
C LEU A 107 10.15 14.08 -4.51
N PRO A 108 9.21 13.79 -5.43
CA PRO A 108 7.81 13.66 -5.06
C PRO A 108 7.64 12.64 -3.95
N THR A 109 6.77 12.95 -2.97
CA THR A 109 6.61 12.14 -1.77
C THR A 109 5.16 11.75 -1.58
N MET A 110 4.89 10.45 -1.58
CA MET A 110 3.61 9.84 -1.24
C MET A 110 3.68 9.32 0.20
N VAL A 111 2.67 9.64 1.01
CA VAL A 111 2.56 9.08 2.37
C VAL A 111 1.18 8.54 2.62
N THR A 112 1.12 7.30 3.13
CA THR A 112 -0.13 6.61 3.46
C THR A 112 -0.19 6.22 4.94
N VAL A 113 -1.36 6.39 5.52
CA VAL A 113 -1.68 5.95 6.88
C VAL A 113 -2.49 4.65 6.85
N CYS A 114 -2.53 3.96 7.96
CA CYS A 114 -3.40 2.80 8.14
C CYS A 114 -4.32 2.97 9.36
N PHE A 115 -5.41 2.25 9.34
CA PHE A 115 -6.44 2.29 10.37
C PHE A 115 -6.72 0.87 10.85
N GLU A 116 -6.53 0.63 12.13
CA GLU A 116 -6.88 -0.62 12.78
C GLU A 116 -8.42 -0.78 12.87
N ASN A 117 -8.93 -1.42 13.90
CA ASN A 117 -10.36 -1.65 14.04
C ASN A 117 -11.21 -0.36 14.17
N LYS A 118 -10.61 0.74 14.64
CA LYS A 118 -11.28 2.05 14.69
C LYS A 118 -11.00 2.84 13.41
N ALA A 119 -11.92 3.70 13.00
CA ALA A 119 -11.77 4.59 11.85
C ALA A 119 -10.93 5.85 12.18
N VAL A 120 -9.98 5.72 13.10
CA VAL A 120 -9.01 6.74 13.49
C VAL A 120 -7.64 6.09 13.65
N THR A 121 -6.58 6.86 13.47
CA THR A 121 -5.21 6.44 13.76
C THR A 121 -5.02 6.15 15.26
N THR A 122 -3.90 5.54 15.64
CA THR A 122 -3.59 5.25 17.05
C THR A 122 -3.54 6.51 17.91
N ASP A 123 -3.16 7.66 17.33
CA ASP A 123 -3.21 8.98 17.98
C ASP A 123 -4.55 9.72 17.77
N GLY A 124 -5.61 8.99 17.37
CA GLY A 124 -7.00 9.46 17.37
C GLY A 124 -7.38 10.39 16.21
N LYS A 125 -6.65 10.37 15.09
CA LYS A 125 -6.93 11.22 13.93
C LYS A 125 -7.80 10.52 12.90
N THR A 126 -8.81 11.23 12.39
CA THR A 126 -9.66 10.77 11.28
C THR A 126 -8.91 10.78 9.96
N ALA A 127 -9.44 10.08 8.95
CA ALA A 127 -8.87 10.07 7.61
C ALA A 127 -8.76 11.48 7.00
N ALA A 128 -9.77 12.31 7.21
CA ALA A 128 -9.79 13.70 6.75
C ALA A 128 -8.70 14.56 7.43
N GLU A 129 -8.53 14.42 8.76
CA GLU A 129 -7.47 15.13 9.50
C GLU A 129 -6.08 14.70 9.05
N CYS A 130 -5.88 13.39 8.86
CA CYS A 130 -4.61 12.86 8.34
C CYS A 130 -4.29 13.43 6.96
N ALA A 131 -5.24 13.39 6.02
CA ALA A 131 -5.04 13.91 4.68
C ALA A 131 -4.63 15.39 4.70
N LYS A 132 -5.35 16.22 5.46
CA LYS A 132 -5.02 17.65 5.58
C LYS A 132 -3.63 17.89 6.17
N ALA A 133 -3.31 17.24 7.29
CA ALA A 133 -2.02 17.42 7.95
C ALA A 133 -0.83 16.98 7.08
N LEU A 134 -0.98 15.87 6.33
CA LEU A 134 0.06 15.40 5.41
C LEU A 134 0.26 16.35 4.23
N VAL A 135 -0.83 16.89 3.66
CA VAL A 135 -0.76 17.89 2.58
C VAL A 135 -0.15 19.19 3.08
N ASP A 136 -0.55 19.66 4.26
CA ASP A 136 0.00 20.87 4.88
C ASP A 136 1.51 20.73 5.18
N ALA A 137 1.97 19.50 5.45
CA ALA A 137 3.39 19.18 5.62
C ALA A 137 4.16 19.04 4.28
N GLY A 138 3.49 19.08 3.14
CA GLY A 138 4.09 19.06 1.80
C GLY A 138 4.07 17.71 1.07
N ALA A 139 3.30 16.73 1.51
CA ALA A 139 3.11 15.48 0.78
C ALA A 139 2.42 15.75 -0.58
N ASP A 140 2.96 15.17 -1.65
CA ASP A 140 2.41 15.32 -3.01
C ASP A 140 1.24 14.37 -3.27
N ILE A 141 1.23 13.22 -2.64
CA ILE A 141 0.18 12.21 -2.69
C ILE A 141 -0.08 11.72 -1.26
N VAL A 142 -1.34 11.60 -0.87
CA VAL A 142 -1.73 11.09 0.45
C VAL A 142 -2.75 9.97 0.32
N GLY A 143 -2.84 9.08 1.29
CA GLY A 143 -3.78 7.99 1.17
C GLY A 143 -3.81 6.99 2.31
N ILE A 144 -4.38 5.82 2.01
CA ILE A 144 -4.56 4.72 2.95
C ILE A 144 -3.99 3.45 2.35
N ASN A 145 -3.24 2.69 3.13
CA ASN A 145 -2.83 1.35 2.76
C ASN A 145 -2.96 0.37 3.92
N CYS A 146 -2.99 -0.92 3.58
CA CYS A 146 -2.98 -2.07 4.48
C CYS A 146 -4.16 -2.13 5.46
N LEU A 147 -4.11 -3.12 6.36
CA LEU A 147 -5.00 -3.49 7.45
C LEU A 147 -6.45 -3.81 7.03
N ARG A 148 -7.11 -2.96 6.29
CA ARG A 148 -8.54 -3.06 5.95
C ARG A 148 -8.79 -3.56 4.53
N SER A 149 -9.89 -4.29 4.37
CA SER A 149 -10.40 -4.65 3.04
C SER A 149 -10.85 -3.42 2.24
N PRO A 150 -11.03 -3.55 0.91
CA PRO A 150 -11.61 -2.49 0.09
C PRO A 150 -12.91 -1.89 0.64
N GLU A 151 -13.80 -2.74 1.18
CA GLU A 151 -15.10 -2.30 1.72
C GLU A 151 -14.96 -1.33 2.90
N HIS A 152 -13.92 -1.51 3.71
CA HIS A 152 -13.67 -0.67 4.88
C HIS A 152 -12.67 0.47 4.62
N THR A 153 -11.94 0.41 3.50
CA THR A 153 -11.00 1.47 3.10
C THR A 153 -11.66 2.55 2.25
N LEU A 154 -12.52 2.18 1.30
CA LEU A 154 -13.13 3.15 0.38
C LEU A 154 -13.96 4.25 1.07
N PRO A 155 -14.74 3.99 2.14
CA PRO A 155 -15.41 5.06 2.87
C PRO A 155 -14.45 6.09 3.47
N LEU A 156 -13.30 5.65 3.99
CA LEU A 156 -12.27 6.55 4.50
C LEU A 156 -11.58 7.34 3.39
N MET A 157 -11.45 6.75 2.19
CA MET A 157 -10.96 7.46 1.01
C MET A 157 -11.92 8.58 0.57
N GLU A 158 -13.23 8.38 0.71
CA GLU A 158 -14.23 9.43 0.47
C GLU A 158 -14.06 10.61 1.43
N GLU A 159 -13.78 10.33 2.71
CA GLU A 159 -13.48 11.36 3.70
C GLU A 159 -12.23 12.15 3.33
N MET A 160 -11.15 11.47 2.93
CA MET A 160 -9.93 12.13 2.45
C MET A 160 -10.21 12.97 1.20
N ARG A 161 -10.97 12.44 0.23
CA ARG A 161 -11.27 13.16 -1.02
C ARG A 161 -12.04 14.47 -0.77
N LYS A 162 -12.94 14.48 0.20
CA LYS A 162 -13.67 15.69 0.61
C LYS A 162 -12.77 16.73 1.29
N ALA A 163 -11.67 16.28 1.89
CA ALA A 163 -10.79 17.12 2.69
C ALA A 163 -9.66 17.79 1.89
N VAL A 164 -9.18 17.15 0.81
CA VAL A 164 -8.01 17.60 0.05
C VAL A 164 -8.21 17.44 -1.47
N SER A 165 -7.45 18.20 -2.28
CA SER A 165 -7.51 18.15 -3.74
C SER A 165 -6.33 17.42 -4.39
N VAL A 166 -5.26 17.13 -3.66
CA VAL A 166 -4.10 16.40 -4.18
C VAL A 166 -4.47 14.98 -4.63
N PRO A 167 -3.66 14.32 -5.45
CA PRO A 167 -3.85 12.92 -5.80
C PRO A 167 -3.94 12.03 -4.54
N LEU A 168 -4.84 11.06 -4.56
CA LEU A 168 -5.01 10.10 -3.48
C LEU A 168 -4.44 8.74 -3.85
N ALA A 169 -3.90 8.02 -2.85
CA ALA A 169 -3.42 6.64 -2.95
C ALA A 169 -4.30 5.70 -2.12
N CYS A 170 -4.68 4.55 -2.71
CA CYS A 170 -5.46 3.53 -2.03
C CYS A 170 -4.88 2.14 -2.30
N GLN A 171 -4.46 1.45 -1.24
CA GLN A 171 -3.81 0.13 -1.30
C GLN A 171 -4.35 -0.78 -0.18
N PRO A 172 -5.62 -1.20 -0.22
CA PRO A 172 -6.21 -2.08 0.79
C PRO A 172 -5.58 -3.47 0.77
N VAL A 173 -5.87 -4.27 1.79
CA VAL A 173 -5.47 -5.68 1.82
C VAL A 173 -6.33 -6.53 0.89
N GLY A 174 -5.78 -7.64 0.42
CA GLY A 174 -6.48 -8.64 -0.38
C GLY A 174 -7.28 -9.65 0.44
N TYR A 175 -7.76 -9.28 1.62
CA TYR A 175 -8.53 -10.14 2.52
C TYR A 175 -9.93 -9.58 2.76
N ARG A 176 -10.93 -10.48 2.95
CA ARG A 176 -12.25 -10.09 3.44
C ARG A 176 -12.19 -9.86 4.94
N THR A 177 -12.63 -8.69 5.35
CA THR A 177 -12.73 -8.33 6.77
C THR A 177 -14.17 -7.98 7.09
N PRO A 178 -14.77 -8.54 8.15
CA PRO A 178 -16.14 -8.21 8.54
C PRO A 178 -16.20 -6.83 9.22
N LYS A 179 -17.40 -6.30 9.36
CA LYS A 179 -17.61 -4.97 9.95
C LYS A 179 -17.13 -4.89 11.41
N GLU A 180 -17.24 -5.98 12.12
CA GLU A 180 -16.88 -6.12 13.54
C GLU A 180 -15.35 -6.21 13.76
N ALA A 181 -14.62 -6.66 12.73
CA ALA A 181 -13.17 -6.76 12.71
C ALA A 181 -12.62 -6.30 11.35
N PRO A 182 -12.65 -4.99 11.06
CA PRO A 182 -12.24 -4.46 9.76
C PRO A 182 -10.74 -4.56 9.49
N ASP A 183 -9.91 -4.78 10.51
CA ASP A 183 -8.49 -5.04 10.43
C ASP A 183 -8.22 -6.55 10.32
N PHE A 184 -7.51 -6.98 9.27
CA PHE A 184 -7.23 -8.39 9.03
C PHE A 184 -6.39 -9.07 10.12
N THR A 185 -5.60 -8.30 10.88
CA THR A 185 -4.80 -8.83 11.98
C THR A 185 -5.65 -9.21 13.19
N SER A 186 -6.89 -8.74 13.23
CA SER A 186 -7.89 -9.08 14.26
C SER A 186 -8.76 -10.29 13.89
N LEU A 187 -8.56 -10.87 12.70
CA LEU A 187 -9.31 -12.04 12.27
C LEU A 187 -8.86 -13.29 13.03
N PRO A 188 -9.79 -14.25 13.33
CA PRO A 188 -9.40 -15.54 13.89
C PRO A 188 -8.41 -16.33 13.02
N GLN A 189 -8.41 -16.08 11.71
CA GLN A 189 -7.51 -16.70 10.73
C GLN A 189 -6.08 -16.14 10.76
N PHE A 190 -5.86 -15.01 11.41
CA PHE A 190 -4.51 -14.44 11.51
C PHE A 190 -3.65 -15.21 12.54
N PRO A 191 -2.37 -15.52 12.24
CA PRO A 191 -1.67 -15.23 10.98
C PRO A 191 -1.64 -16.40 9.98
N PHE A 192 -2.14 -17.60 10.30
CA PHE A 192 -1.81 -18.84 9.58
C PHE A 192 -2.85 -19.34 8.57
N GLU A 193 -4.09 -18.83 8.59
CA GLU A 193 -5.22 -19.31 7.77
C GLU A 193 -5.84 -18.19 6.92
N LEU A 194 -5.06 -17.17 6.57
CA LEU A 194 -5.54 -16.00 5.84
C LEU A 194 -5.96 -16.30 4.39
N ASP A 195 -5.50 -17.39 3.80
CA ASP A 195 -5.93 -17.87 2.49
C ASP A 195 -7.44 -18.18 2.43
N LEU A 196 -8.06 -18.57 3.54
CA LEU A 196 -9.50 -18.82 3.66
C LEU A 196 -10.35 -17.54 3.46
N VAL A 197 -9.78 -16.40 3.71
CA VAL A 197 -10.44 -15.08 3.61
C VAL A 197 -9.92 -14.23 2.47
N GLN A 198 -9.07 -14.78 1.59
CA GLN A 198 -8.52 -14.04 0.48
C GLN A 198 -9.62 -13.59 -0.50
N LEU A 199 -9.53 -12.35 -0.96
CA LEU A 199 -10.40 -11.81 -2.00
C LEU A 199 -10.09 -12.45 -3.36
N SER A 200 -11.12 -12.63 -4.15
CA SER A 200 -10.94 -13.07 -5.54
C SER A 200 -10.41 -11.91 -6.40
N ARG A 201 -9.77 -12.26 -7.51
CA ARG A 201 -9.33 -11.30 -8.52
C ARG A 201 -10.48 -10.44 -9.08
N LYS A 202 -11.71 -10.96 -9.12
CA LYS A 202 -12.89 -10.19 -9.54
C LYS A 202 -13.22 -9.10 -8.51
N GLU A 203 -13.23 -9.43 -7.22
CA GLU A 203 -13.47 -8.44 -6.16
C GLU A 203 -12.39 -7.34 -6.18
N MET A 204 -11.13 -7.69 -6.44
CA MET A 204 -10.06 -6.70 -6.57
C MET A 204 -10.20 -5.84 -7.85
N ALA A 205 -10.69 -6.40 -8.95
CA ALA A 205 -11.03 -5.64 -10.15
C ALA A 205 -12.20 -4.67 -9.90
N ASP A 206 -13.22 -5.09 -9.15
CA ASP A 206 -14.36 -4.26 -8.76
C ASP A 206 -13.91 -3.12 -7.81
N TYR A 207 -13.02 -3.43 -6.86
CA TYR A 207 -12.37 -2.42 -6.02
C TYR A 207 -11.66 -1.36 -6.86
N ALA A 208 -10.86 -1.77 -7.85
CA ALA A 208 -10.09 -0.84 -8.66
C ALA A 208 -11.00 0.15 -9.43
N ARG A 209 -12.14 -0.33 -9.97
CA ARG A 209 -13.14 0.55 -10.60
C ARG A 209 -13.73 1.55 -9.61
N ARG A 210 -14.19 1.07 -8.46
CA ARG A 210 -14.75 1.93 -7.40
C ARG A 210 -13.75 2.98 -6.90
N ALA A 211 -12.49 2.61 -6.72
CA ALA A 211 -11.43 3.54 -6.34
C ALA A 211 -11.20 4.62 -7.41
N LYS A 212 -11.20 4.22 -8.70
CA LYS A 212 -11.11 5.17 -9.82
C LYS A 212 -12.29 6.14 -9.83
N ASP A 213 -13.52 5.65 -9.63
CA ASP A 213 -14.74 6.45 -9.61
C ASP A 213 -14.74 7.48 -8.47
N LEU A 214 -14.06 7.19 -7.35
CA LEU A 214 -13.79 8.11 -6.24
C LEU A 214 -12.67 9.13 -6.56
N GLY A 215 -12.05 9.07 -7.74
CA GLY A 215 -10.95 9.96 -8.11
C GLY A 215 -9.61 9.60 -7.45
N VAL A 216 -9.41 8.34 -7.06
CA VAL A 216 -8.11 7.86 -6.58
C VAL A 216 -7.16 7.76 -7.77
N GLY A 217 -5.99 8.43 -7.66
CA GLY A 217 -4.97 8.47 -8.71
C GLY A 217 -3.96 7.32 -8.65
N TYR A 218 -3.60 6.87 -7.46
CA TYR A 218 -2.71 5.74 -7.24
C TYR A 218 -3.51 4.56 -6.66
N ILE A 219 -3.76 3.55 -7.49
CA ILE A 219 -4.55 2.37 -7.13
C ILE A 219 -3.64 1.15 -7.07
N GLY A 220 -3.53 0.56 -5.92
CA GLY A 220 -2.71 -0.61 -5.65
C GLY A 220 -3.36 -1.56 -4.66
N SER A 221 -2.56 -2.40 -4.05
CA SER A 221 -2.99 -3.31 -2.99
C SER A 221 -1.82 -3.64 -2.07
N CYS A 222 -2.13 -4.14 -0.88
CA CYS A 222 -1.17 -4.46 0.16
C CYS A 222 -1.22 -5.97 0.49
N CYS A 223 -1.10 -6.33 1.76
CA CYS A 223 -1.06 -7.71 2.26
C CYS A 223 -2.13 -8.62 1.65
N GLY A 224 -1.79 -9.88 1.39
CA GLY A 224 -2.69 -10.88 0.80
C GLY A 224 -2.94 -10.75 -0.70
N SER A 225 -2.43 -9.70 -1.33
CA SER A 225 -2.56 -9.55 -2.78
C SER A 225 -1.47 -10.33 -3.52
N VAL A 226 -1.84 -10.85 -4.67
CA VAL A 226 -0.97 -11.62 -5.56
C VAL A 226 -0.99 -11.04 -6.98
N ALA A 227 -0.03 -11.43 -7.82
CA ALA A 227 0.13 -10.91 -9.17
C ALA A 227 -1.17 -10.95 -10.02
N THR A 228 -2.02 -11.97 -9.81
CA THR A 228 -3.32 -12.07 -10.50
C THR A 228 -4.31 -10.99 -10.08
N HIS A 229 -4.28 -10.51 -8.83
CA HIS A 229 -5.07 -9.37 -8.37
C HIS A 229 -4.63 -8.10 -9.08
N VAL A 230 -3.32 -7.80 -9.08
CA VAL A 230 -2.76 -6.62 -9.76
C VAL A 230 -3.11 -6.62 -11.25
N ARG A 231 -2.98 -7.76 -11.92
CA ARG A 231 -3.34 -7.90 -13.32
C ARG A 231 -4.81 -7.58 -13.59
N GLU A 232 -5.73 -8.10 -12.78
CA GLU A 232 -7.16 -7.85 -12.97
C GLU A 232 -7.57 -6.42 -12.61
N MET A 233 -6.93 -5.81 -11.60
CA MET A 233 -7.06 -4.37 -11.35
C MET A 233 -6.60 -3.55 -12.55
N ALA A 234 -5.43 -3.85 -13.12
CA ALA A 234 -4.91 -3.15 -14.30
C ALA A 234 -5.85 -3.29 -15.51
N ARG A 235 -6.41 -4.49 -15.74
CA ARG A 235 -7.41 -4.73 -16.79
C ARG A 235 -8.68 -3.92 -16.56
N ALA A 236 -9.18 -3.91 -15.34
CA ALA A 236 -10.38 -3.15 -14.96
C ALA A 236 -10.22 -1.64 -15.20
N LEU A 237 -8.99 -1.15 -15.14
CA LEU A 237 -8.62 0.24 -15.36
C LEU A 237 -8.19 0.55 -16.81
N GLY A 238 -8.19 -0.45 -17.70
CA GLY A 238 -7.71 -0.29 -19.09
C GLY A 238 -6.19 -0.08 -19.19
N LYS A 239 -5.41 -0.58 -18.21
CA LYS A 239 -3.95 -0.44 -18.11
C LYS A 239 -3.18 -1.74 -18.37
N ALA A 240 -3.86 -2.84 -18.71
CA ALA A 240 -3.19 -4.09 -19.04
C ALA A 240 -2.43 -3.97 -20.37
N PRO A 241 -1.20 -4.55 -20.49
CA PRO A 241 -0.48 -4.62 -21.75
C PRO A 241 -1.30 -5.32 -22.83
N ALA A 242 -1.10 -4.91 -24.10
CA ALA A 242 -1.81 -5.49 -25.24
C ALA A 242 -1.58 -7.01 -25.39
N GLU A 243 -0.38 -7.47 -25.03
CA GLU A 243 0.05 -8.86 -25.04
C GLU A 243 -0.52 -9.68 -23.88
N ALA A 244 -1.09 -9.01 -22.87
CA ALA A 244 -1.73 -9.72 -21.77
C ALA A 244 -2.85 -10.58 -22.33
N ARG A 245 -2.69 -11.91 -22.22
CA ARG A 245 -3.69 -12.87 -22.72
C ARG A 245 -5.07 -12.45 -22.24
N PRO A 246 -6.05 -12.30 -23.16
CA PRO A 246 -7.40 -11.93 -22.74
C PRO A 246 -7.91 -13.01 -21.78
N TRP A 247 -8.49 -12.57 -20.69
CA TRP A 247 -9.16 -13.46 -19.77
C TRP A 247 -10.38 -14.05 -20.48
N ARG A 248 -10.34 -15.35 -20.77
CA ARG A 248 -11.38 -16.01 -21.57
C ARG A 248 -12.55 -16.54 -20.76
N VAL A 249 -12.57 -16.31 -19.45
CA VAL A 249 -13.71 -16.75 -18.64
C VAL A 249 -14.84 -15.74 -18.81
N ASP A 250 -15.85 -16.19 -19.50
CA ASP A 250 -17.15 -15.55 -19.53
C ASP A 250 -17.88 -15.96 -18.25
N TYR A 251 -17.97 -15.04 -17.31
CA TYR A 251 -18.64 -15.28 -16.02
C TYR A 251 -20.16 -15.53 -16.18
N ALA A 252 -20.73 -15.28 -17.36
CA ALA A 252 -22.10 -15.65 -17.68
C ALA A 252 -22.25 -17.12 -18.06
N LYS A 253 -21.12 -17.81 -18.29
CA LYS A 253 -21.10 -19.24 -18.62
C LYS A 253 -20.65 -20.08 -17.43
N PRO A 254 -21.12 -21.32 -17.30
CA PRO A 254 -20.66 -22.24 -16.27
C PRO A 254 -19.15 -22.35 -16.23
N MET A 255 -18.57 -22.30 -15.03
CA MET A 255 -17.13 -22.32 -14.81
C MET A 255 -16.56 -23.73 -14.66
N SER A 256 -17.40 -24.69 -14.36
CA SER A 256 -17.03 -26.08 -14.15
C SER A 256 -17.94 -27.01 -14.93
N ALA A 257 -17.49 -28.25 -15.17
CA ALA A 257 -18.32 -29.27 -15.77
C ALA A 257 -19.61 -29.50 -14.97
N TYR A 258 -19.53 -29.44 -13.64
CA TYR A 258 -20.70 -29.58 -12.77
C TYR A 258 -21.73 -28.46 -13.01
N GLU A 259 -21.29 -27.20 -13.06
CA GLU A 259 -22.18 -26.07 -13.34
C GLU A 259 -22.75 -26.13 -14.74
N TYR A 260 -21.92 -26.52 -15.73
CA TYR A 260 -22.36 -26.74 -17.12
C TYR A 260 -23.50 -27.75 -17.19
N TYR A 261 -23.30 -28.95 -16.64
CA TYR A 261 -24.33 -29.98 -16.66
C TYR A 261 -25.58 -29.66 -15.83
N LYS A 262 -25.43 -28.93 -14.75
CA LYS A 262 -26.55 -28.46 -13.95
C LYS A 262 -27.45 -27.49 -14.73
N HIS A 263 -26.84 -26.59 -15.50
CA HIS A 263 -27.58 -25.62 -16.32
C HIS A 263 -28.20 -26.24 -17.58
N GLU A 264 -27.56 -27.25 -18.17
CA GLU A 264 -28.06 -27.94 -19.35
C GLU A 264 -29.13 -29.01 -19.03
N GLY A 265 -29.52 -29.18 -17.77
CA GLY A 265 -30.57 -30.09 -17.34
C GLY A 265 -30.25 -31.56 -17.54
N LYS A 266 -28.96 -31.93 -17.56
CA LYS A 266 -28.46 -33.30 -17.68
C LYS A 266 -28.12 -33.92 -16.35
#